data_73767d848f7845909569098f75ed249d
#
_entry.id   73767d848f7845909569098f75ed249d
#
_cell.length_a   1.000
_cell.length_b   1.000
_cell.length_c   1.000
_cell.angle_alpha   90.00
_cell.angle_beta   90.00
_cell.angle_gamma   90.00
#
_symmetry.space_group_name_H-M   'P 1'
#
loop_
_entity.id
_entity.type
_entity.pdbx_description
1 polymer ?
#
loop_
_entity_poly.entity_id
_entity_poly.type
_entity_poly.pdbx_seq_one_letter_code
_entity_poly.pdbx_strand_id
1 'polypeptide(L)' 'MLGRISVDPRICHGQACIKGTRISVYQILHMLANGDTIEELLKEYPSLKREDILACIEYAQN' A
#
# COMPACT_ATOMS: atom_id res chain seq x y z
N MET A 1 -1.58 8.19 9.64
CA MET A 1 -1.11 7.29 8.57
C MET A 1 -2.07 7.16 7.40
N LEU A 2 -3.36 7.32 7.62
CA LEU A 2 -4.33 7.25 6.53
C LEU A 2 -4.12 8.34 5.47
N GLY A 3 -3.46 9.44 5.84
CA GLY A 3 -3.12 10.47 4.86
C GLY A 3 -2.16 10.01 3.77
N ARG A 4 -1.54 8.84 3.93
CA ARG A 4 -0.68 8.25 2.91
C ARG A 4 -1.46 7.46 1.86
N ILE A 5 -2.77 7.32 2.06
CA ILE A 5 -3.63 6.57 1.14
C ILE A 5 -4.44 7.56 0.30
N SER A 6 -4.53 7.27 -0.98
CA SER A 6 -5.25 8.11 -1.93
C SER A 6 -6.28 7.27 -2.69
N VAL A 7 -7.46 7.84 -2.92
CA VAL A 7 -8.47 7.21 -3.77
C VAL A 7 -8.78 8.19 -4.89
N ASP A 8 -8.18 7.96 -6.06
CA ASP A 8 -8.36 8.82 -7.23
C ASP A 8 -8.91 7.95 -8.35
N PRO A 9 -10.07 8.32 -8.92
CA PRO A 9 -10.67 7.53 -10.00
C PRO A 9 -9.75 7.33 -11.20
N ARG A 10 -8.76 8.19 -11.37
CA ARG A 10 -7.83 8.14 -12.50
C ARG A 10 -6.61 7.27 -12.22
N ILE A 11 -6.45 6.80 -10.99
CA ILE A 11 -5.27 6.03 -10.57
C ILE A 11 -5.74 4.72 -9.98
N CYS A 12 -5.05 3.61 -10.30
CA CYS A 12 -5.37 2.27 -9.79
C CYS A 12 -6.83 1.89 -10.00
N HIS A 13 -7.42 2.35 -11.11
CA HIS A 13 -8.82 2.08 -11.46
C HIS A 13 -9.79 2.50 -10.35
N GLY A 14 -9.48 3.57 -9.64
CA GLY A 14 -10.33 4.07 -8.56
C GLY A 14 -10.15 3.36 -7.24
N GLN A 15 -9.25 2.40 -7.17
CA GLN A 15 -8.97 1.71 -5.92
C GLN A 15 -8.04 2.55 -5.04
N ALA A 16 -8.10 2.32 -3.73
CA ALA A 16 -7.20 2.97 -2.79
C ALA A 16 -5.76 2.56 -3.11
N CYS A 17 -4.85 3.52 -3.14
CA CYS A 17 -3.45 3.24 -3.38
C CYS A 17 -2.59 4.16 -2.53
N ILE A 18 -1.31 3.83 -2.46
CA ILE A 18 -0.35 4.62 -1.71
C ILE A 18 -0.12 5.92 -2.47
N LYS A 19 -0.31 7.05 -1.79
CA LYS A 19 -0.22 8.38 -2.39
C LYS A 19 1.11 8.56 -3.11
N GLY A 20 1.03 9.08 -4.33
CA GLY A 20 2.21 9.31 -5.14
C GLY A 20 2.69 8.08 -5.90
N THR A 21 1.99 6.96 -5.79
CA THR A 21 2.34 5.73 -6.49
C THR A 21 1.12 5.15 -7.19
N ARG A 22 1.33 4.09 -7.96
CA ARG A 22 0.24 3.29 -8.54
C ARG A 22 0.14 1.92 -7.86
N ILE A 23 0.67 1.82 -6.65
CA ILE A 23 0.65 0.59 -5.87
C ILE A 23 -0.60 0.61 -4.99
N SER A 24 -1.50 -0.34 -5.22
CA SER A 24 -2.77 -0.37 -4.50
C SER A 24 -2.59 -0.95 -3.09
N VAL A 25 -3.45 -0.49 -2.19
CA VAL A 25 -3.50 -1.05 -0.83
C VAL A 25 -3.76 -2.55 -0.91
N TYR A 26 -4.68 -2.94 -1.79
CA TYR A 26 -5.04 -4.35 -1.95
C TYR A 26 -3.82 -5.20 -2.35
N GLN A 27 -2.99 -4.68 -3.25
CA GLN A 27 -1.79 -5.38 -3.69
C GLN A 27 -0.82 -5.63 -2.53
N ILE A 28 -0.63 -4.62 -1.69
CA ILE A 28 0.23 -4.75 -0.51
C ILE A 28 -0.33 -5.78 0.47
N LEU A 29 -1.63 -5.70 0.74
CA LEU A 29 -2.28 -6.64 1.66
C LEU A 29 -2.19 -8.07 1.15
N HIS A 30 -2.34 -8.25 -0.15
CA HIS A 30 -2.25 -9.56 -0.77
C HIS A 30 -0.86 -10.18 -0.58
N MET A 31 0.19 -9.39 -0.78
CA MET A 31 1.56 -9.85 -0.59
C MET A 31 1.84 -10.22 0.86
N LEU A 32 1.36 -9.41 1.80
CA LEU A 32 1.51 -9.72 3.21
C LEU A 32 0.77 -11.01 3.57
N ALA A 33 -0.41 -11.21 3.00
CA ALA A 33 -1.18 -12.44 3.23
C ALA A 33 -0.48 -13.67 2.67
N ASN A 34 0.34 -13.48 1.64
CA ASN A 34 1.12 -14.57 1.05
C ASN A 34 2.42 -14.86 1.81
N GLY A 35 2.68 -14.13 2.89
CA GLY A 35 3.83 -14.37 3.73
C GLY A 35 5.02 -13.46 3.51
N ASP A 36 4.90 -12.48 2.61
CA ASP A 36 6.00 -11.52 2.41
C ASP A 36 6.14 -10.65 3.64
N THR A 37 7.38 -10.36 4.02
CA THR A 37 7.66 -9.46 5.13
C THR A 37 7.68 -8.02 4.64
N ILE A 38 7.57 -7.09 5.60
CA ILE A 38 7.68 -5.67 5.28
C ILE A 38 9.03 -5.38 4.63
N GLU A 39 10.10 -5.97 5.16
CA GLU A 39 11.44 -5.78 4.61
C GLU A 39 11.53 -6.24 3.15
N GLU A 40 10.89 -7.35 2.83
CA GLU A 40 10.88 -7.84 1.46
C GLU A 40 10.14 -6.89 0.52
N LEU A 41 9.02 -6.33 0.98
CA LEU A 41 8.26 -5.37 0.19
C LEU A 41 9.04 -4.09 -0.04
N LEU A 42 9.75 -3.61 0.97
CA LEU A 42 10.58 -2.40 0.83
C LEU A 42 11.73 -2.62 -0.14
N LYS A 43 12.24 -3.85 -0.21
CA LYS A 43 13.29 -4.21 -1.15
C LYS A 43 12.76 -4.21 -2.58
N GLU A 44 11.57 -4.77 -2.77
CA GLU A 44 10.95 -4.90 -4.09
C GLU A 44 10.43 -3.57 -4.61
N TYR A 45 9.96 -2.71 -3.71
CA TYR A 45 9.40 -1.40 -4.06
C TYR A 45 10.17 -0.30 -3.35
N PRO A 46 11.32 0.11 -3.89
CA PRO A 46 12.18 1.09 -3.21
C PRO A 46 11.54 2.45 -2.95
N SER A 47 10.48 2.79 -3.66
CA SER A 47 9.76 4.04 -3.45
C SER A 47 8.88 4.01 -2.20
N LEU A 48 8.66 2.84 -1.62
CA LEU A 48 7.82 2.71 -0.43
C LEU A 48 8.63 2.90 0.84
N LYS A 49 7.93 3.37 1.86
CA LYS A 49 8.46 3.46 3.22
C LYS A 49 7.67 2.50 4.11
N ARG A 50 8.25 2.15 5.25
CA ARG A 50 7.59 1.29 6.21
C ARG A 50 6.22 1.85 6.60
N GLU A 51 6.13 3.17 6.78
CA GLU A 51 4.89 3.83 7.12
C GLU A 51 3.79 3.65 6.08
N ASP A 52 4.17 3.52 4.81
CA ASP A 52 3.21 3.28 3.74
C ASP A 52 2.54 1.92 3.91
N ILE A 53 3.31 0.91 4.28
CA ILE A 53 2.79 -0.44 4.48
C ILE A 53 1.91 -0.48 5.73
N LEU A 54 2.34 0.19 6.80
CA LEU A 54 1.53 0.27 8.00
C LEU A 54 0.21 1.00 7.75
N ALA A 55 0.24 2.02 6.88
CA ALA A 55 -0.97 2.73 6.49
C ALA A 55 -1.94 1.82 5.75
N CYS A 56 -1.42 0.90 4.93
CA CYS A 56 -2.28 -0.06 4.23
C CYS A 56 -2.99 -0.99 5.22
N ILE A 57 -2.26 -1.45 6.23
CA ILE A 57 -2.83 -2.31 7.25
C ILE A 57 -3.90 -1.57 8.04
N GLU A 58 -3.63 -0.33 8.40
CA GLU A 58 -4.59 0.51 9.11
C GLU A 58 -5.84 0.76 8.27
N TYR A 59 -5.66 1.01 6.99
CA TYR A 59 -6.77 1.22 6.07
C TYR A 59 -7.69 0.01 6.04
N ALA A 60 -7.10 -1.19 6.05
CA ALA A 60 -7.87 -2.43 6.02
C ALA A 60 -8.69 -2.66 7.27
N GLN A 61 -8.34 -2.02 8.39
CA GLN A 61 -9.03 -2.16 9.65
C GLN A 61 -10.24 -1.22 9.78
N ASN A 62 -10.36 -0.28 8.88
CA ASN A 62 -11.50 0.64 8.85
C ASN A 62 -12.59 0.14 7.86
#